data_ca56977dfe3b417e30c529c043e56930
#
_entry.id   ca56977dfe3b417e30c529c043e56930
#
_cell.length_a   1.000
_cell.length_b   1.000
_cell.length_c   1.000
_cell.angle_alpha   90.00
_cell.angle_beta   90.00
_cell.angle_gamma   90.00
#
_symmetry.space_group_name_H-M   'P 1'
#
loop_
_entity.id
_entity.type
_entity.pdbx_description
1 polymer ?
#
loop_
_entity_poly.entity_id
_entity_poly.type
_entity_poly.pdbx_seq_one_letter_code
_entity_poly.pdbx_strand_id
1 'polypeptide(L)'
;MVTKASGIPGVVLAGGLARRMGGGDKPLRKIGGQTILARVIARLAPQCECLALNANGDPSRLASFGLPVIADEVNDHPGPLAGILAGLDWAADHRPNAQWILSAPGDCPFLPHDLVVRLREALSAEEAELAVAASKGRSHPVVGLWKVALRGPLRRALVLEGLRKVESWTGRYRVATISWPAERVDPFFNANTVEDLIEAERLAALEGPA
;
A
#
# COMPACT_ATOMS: atom_id res chain seq x y z
N MET A 1 0.62 -17.93 17.93
CA MET A 1 1.91 -17.24 17.75
C MET A 1 1.92 -16.68 16.35
N VAL A 2 1.74 -15.37 16.17
CA VAL A 2 1.91 -14.74 14.86
C VAL A 2 3.41 -14.72 14.61
N THR A 3 3.88 -15.54 13.70
CA THR A 3 5.27 -15.52 13.22
C THR A 3 5.51 -14.14 12.63
N LYS A 4 6.40 -13.36 13.28
CA LYS A 4 6.85 -12.06 12.79
C LYS A 4 7.32 -12.25 11.36
N ALA A 5 6.61 -11.63 10.42
CA ALA A 5 6.74 -11.93 8.99
C ALA A 5 8.12 -11.54 8.48
N SER A 6 8.79 -12.47 7.99
CA SER A 6 9.34 -12.59 6.63
C SER A 6 10.38 -11.58 6.15
N GLY A 7 10.99 -10.68 6.93
CA GLY A 7 12.04 -9.77 6.39
C GLY A 7 11.59 -8.90 5.19
N ILE A 8 10.28 -8.65 5.04
CA ILE A 8 9.69 -7.81 3.99
C ILE A 8 9.31 -6.47 4.60
N PRO A 9 10.00 -5.36 4.26
CA PRO A 9 9.56 -4.02 4.62
C PRO A 9 8.32 -3.62 3.83
N GLY A 10 7.51 -2.71 4.40
CA GLY A 10 6.32 -2.18 3.75
C GLY A 10 6.36 -0.66 3.58
N VAL A 11 5.77 -0.18 2.50
CA VAL A 11 5.48 1.23 2.28
C VAL A 11 3.98 1.45 2.20
N VAL A 12 3.48 2.37 3.03
CA VAL A 12 2.08 2.80 2.99
C VAL A 12 2.01 4.12 2.22
N LEU A 13 1.28 4.13 1.11
CA LEU A 13 1.09 5.30 0.27
C LEU A 13 0.07 6.23 0.95
N ALA A 14 0.55 7.11 1.80
CA ALA A 14 -0.24 8.05 2.60
C ALA A 14 -0.39 9.43 1.93
N GLY A 15 0.14 9.59 0.72
CA GLY A 15 -0.08 10.76 -0.12
C GLY A 15 -1.49 10.75 -0.69
N GLY A 16 -2.09 11.94 -0.79
CA GLY A 16 -3.41 12.11 -1.39
C GLY A 16 -4.17 13.23 -0.69
N LEU A 17 -4.43 14.30 -1.44
CA LEU A 17 -5.25 15.39 -0.95
C LEU A 17 -6.74 15.00 -1.05
N ALA A 18 -7.47 15.15 0.04
CA ALA A 18 -8.92 14.88 0.11
C ALA A 18 -9.73 15.96 -0.64
N ARG A 19 -9.36 16.28 -1.89
CA ARG A 19 -10.01 17.34 -2.67
C ARG A 19 -11.53 17.17 -2.79
N ARG A 20 -11.98 15.91 -2.93
CA ARG A 20 -13.41 15.54 -3.03
C ARG A 20 -14.12 15.38 -1.67
N MET A 21 -13.39 15.53 -0.57
CA MET A 21 -13.88 15.33 0.80
C MET A 21 -13.77 16.61 1.65
N GLY A 22 -13.75 17.79 1.00
CA GLY A 22 -13.66 19.10 1.69
C GLY A 22 -12.23 19.48 2.11
N GLY A 23 -11.19 18.87 1.55
CA GLY A 23 -9.79 19.19 1.84
C GLY A 23 -9.19 18.38 3.01
N GLY A 24 -7.93 18.66 3.31
CA GLY A 24 -7.14 17.93 4.33
C GLY A 24 -6.57 16.61 3.83
N ASP A 25 -5.95 15.86 4.73
CA ASP A 25 -5.35 14.57 4.45
C ASP A 25 -6.38 13.45 4.54
N LYS A 26 -6.66 12.80 3.43
CA LYS A 26 -7.61 11.70 3.35
C LYS A 26 -7.30 10.55 4.34
N PRO A 27 -6.05 10.05 4.46
CA PRO A 27 -5.72 8.97 5.39
C PRO A 27 -5.89 9.34 6.87
N LEU A 28 -5.97 10.64 7.21
CA LEU A 28 -6.17 11.11 8.58
C LEU A 28 -7.65 11.24 8.98
N ARG A 29 -8.59 10.99 8.07
CA ARG A 29 -10.02 10.90 8.41
C ARG A 29 -10.25 9.70 9.33
N LYS A 30 -11.23 9.82 10.24
CA LYS A 30 -11.52 8.79 11.25
C LYS A 30 -12.67 7.90 10.80
N ILE A 31 -12.57 6.63 11.16
CA ILE A 31 -13.62 5.63 11.12
C ILE A 31 -13.50 4.76 12.39
N GLY A 32 -14.61 4.53 13.07
CA GLY A 32 -14.59 3.79 14.35
C GLY A 32 -13.70 4.44 15.40
N GLY A 33 -13.60 5.79 15.43
CA GLY A 33 -12.77 6.53 16.39
C GLY A 33 -11.27 6.59 16.05
N GLN A 34 -10.76 5.80 15.12
CA GLN A 34 -9.35 5.77 14.68
C GLN A 34 -9.19 6.37 13.29
N THR A 35 -8.01 6.93 12.98
CA THR A 35 -7.73 7.37 11.61
C THR A 35 -7.64 6.15 10.68
N ILE A 36 -8.01 6.34 9.39
CA ILE A 36 -7.89 5.30 8.37
C ILE A 36 -6.44 4.78 8.32
N LEU A 37 -5.47 5.70 8.34
CA LEU A 37 -4.05 5.35 8.33
C LEU A 37 -3.63 4.52 9.55
N ALA A 38 -4.14 4.85 10.76
CA ALA A 38 -3.87 4.05 11.95
C ALA A 38 -4.35 2.60 11.80
N ARG A 39 -5.54 2.41 11.22
CA ARG A 39 -6.07 1.06 10.93
C ARG A 39 -5.21 0.31 9.92
N VAL A 40 -4.78 0.98 8.84
CA VAL A 40 -3.86 0.40 7.85
C VAL A 40 -2.55 -0.04 8.50
N ILE A 41 -1.95 0.84 9.31
CA ILE A 41 -0.70 0.54 10.02
C ILE A 41 -0.89 -0.64 10.98
N ALA A 42 -1.97 -0.67 11.77
CA ALA A 42 -2.25 -1.76 12.69
C ALA A 42 -2.39 -3.11 11.98
N ARG A 43 -2.95 -3.14 10.77
CA ARG A 43 -3.07 -4.34 9.94
C ARG A 43 -1.74 -4.80 9.35
N LEU A 44 -0.87 -3.88 8.94
CA LEU A 44 0.36 -4.20 8.23
C LEU A 44 1.58 -4.39 9.16
N ALA A 45 1.64 -3.69 10.29
CA ALA A 45 2.79 -3.77 11.20
C ALA A 45 3.11 -5.19 11.70
N PRO A 46 2.12 -6.06 12.01
CA PRO A 46 2.41 -7.45 12.37
C PRO A 46 2.94 -8.31 11.21
N GLN A 47 2.70 -7.89 9.97
CA GLN A 47 3.01 -8.65 8.76
C GLN A 47 4.33 -8.22 8.09
N CYS A 48 4.82 -7.03 8.40
CA CYS A 48 6.03 -6.46 7.81
C CYS A 48 7.17 -6.42 8.82
N GLU A 49 8.42 -6.45 8.32
CA GLU A 49 9.61 -6.25 9.16
C GLU A 49 9.60 -4.84 9.79
N CYS A 50 9.29 -3.86 8.97
CA CYS A 50 9.13 -2.45 9.33
C CYS A 50 8.22 -1.76 8.30
N LEU A 51 7.75 -0.57 8.63
CA LEU A 51 6.92 0.25 7.74
C LEU A 51 7.53 1.62 7.55
N ALA A 52 7.32 2.21 6.36
CA ALA A 52 7.50 3.61 6.08
C ALA A 52 6.21 4.19 5.49
N LEU A 53 5.99 5.50 5.67
CA LEU A 53 4.88 6.23 5.09
C LEU A 53 5.40 7.02 3.89
N ASN A 54 4.84 6.81 2.72
CA ASN A 54 5.13 7.66 1.57
C ASN A 54 4.14 8.84 1.53
N ALA A 55 4.65 10.03 1.67
CA ALA A 55 3.84 11.25 1.57
C ALA A 55 4.70 12.46 1.21
N ASN A 56 4.17 13.33 0.35
CA ASN A 56 4.78 14.60 -0.01
C ASN A 56 4.32 15.73 0.91
N GLY A 57 5.08 16.83 0.95
CA GLY A 57 4.82 17.99 1.79
C GLY A 57 5.39 17.85 3.20
N ASP A 58 4.80 18.56 4.18
CA ASP A 58 5.30 18.58 5.56
C ASP A 58 5.13 17.21 6.25
N PRO A 59 6.21 16.52 6.61
CA PRO A 59 6.14 15.23 7.28
C PRO A 59 5.61 15.31 8.72
N SER A 60 5.65 16.48 9.37
CA SER A 60 5.22 16.66 10.76
C SER A 60 3.76 16.25 11.01
N ARG A 61 2.90 16.37 9.98
CA ARG A 61 1.50 15.95 10.02
C ARG A 61 1.30 14.44 10.26
N LEU A 62 2.34 13.63 9.99
CA LEU A 62 2.35 12.19 10.19
C LEU A 62 3.24 11.74 11.37
N ALA A 63 3.86 12.69 12.10
CA ALA A 63 4.80 12.38 13.18
C ALA A 63 4.20 11.54 14.30
N SER A 64 2.89 11.66 14.54
CA SER A 64 2.19 10.88 15.58
C SER A 64 2.19 9.37 15.36
N PHE A 65 2.48 8.90 14.14
CA PHE A 65 2.57 7.47 13.82
C PHE A 65 3.93 6.86 14.16
N GLY A 66 4.97 7.67 14.44
CA GLY A 66 6.30 7.18 14.82
C GLY A 66 7.02 6.38 13.71
N LEU A 67 6.63 6.54 12.45
CA LEU A 67 7.20 5.85 11.29
C LEU A 67 8.01 6.83 10.42
N PRO A 68 9.06 6.35 9.72
CA PRO A 68 9.73 7.16 8.70
C PRO A 68 8.74 7.66 7.64
N VAL A 69 8.85 8.94 7.29
CA VAL A 69 8.09 9.56 6.20
C VAL A 69 9.05 9.81 5.04
N ILE A 70 8.73 9.25 3.88
CA ILE A 70 9.53 9.34 2.66
C ILE A 70 8.73 10.07 1.57
N ALA A 71 9.34 11.05 0.92
CA ALA A 71 8.74 11.77 -0.18
C ALA A 71 9.03 11.10 -1.53
N ASP A 72 8.23 11.43 -2.54
CA ASP A 72 8.55 11.06 -3.92
C ASP A 72 9.79 11.82 -4.38
N GLU A 73 10.76 11.12 -4.98
CA GLU A 73 11.96 11.76 -5.54
C GLU A 73 11.76 12.22 -7.00
N VAL A 74 10.77 11.68 -7.67
CA VAL A 74 10.47 11.99 -9.06
C VAL A 74 9.43 13.10 -9.12
N ASN A 75 9.89 14.32 -9.39
CA ASN A 75 9.01 15.49 -9.55
C ASN A 75 8.06 15.31 -10.74
N ASP A 76 6.90 15.98 -10.67
CA ASP A 76 5.86 16.01 -11.71
C ASP A 76 5.27 14.64 -12.11
N HIS A 77 5.46 13.63 -11.26
CA HIS A 77 4.94 12.28 -11.50
C HIS A 77 3.91 11.90 -10.43
N PRO A 78 2.74 12.59 -10.39
CA PRO A 78 1.70 12.26 -9.42
C PRO A 78 1.14 10.87 -9.71
N GLY A 79 1.14 10.02 -8.71
CA GLY A 79 0.54 8.71 -8.81
C GLY A 79 1.22 7.65 -7.94
N PRO A 80 0.60 6.49 -7.78
CA PRO A 80 1.10 5.46 -6.85
C PRO A 80 2.46 4.88 -7.23
N LEU A 81 2.84 4.91 -8.52
CA LEU A 81 4.15 4.40 -8.96
C LEU A 81 5.33 5.20 -8.42
N ALA A 82 5.18 6.53 -8.25
CA ALA A 82 6.21 7.36 -7.64
C ALA A 82 6.43 6.99 -6.16
N GLY A 83 5.34 6.81 -5.41
CA GLY A 83 5.40 6.37 -4.03
C GLY A 83 5.93 4.94 -3.87
N ILE A 84 5.60 4.03 -4.79
CA ILE A 84 6.18 2.68 -4.81
C ILE A 84 7.69 2.76 -5.08
N LEU A 85 8.13 3.60 -6.03
CA LEU A 85 9.56 3.81 -6.29
C LEU A 85 10.28 4.35 -5.05
N ALA A 86 9.72 5.37 -4.38
CA ALA A 86 10.27 5.89 -3.14
C ALA A 86 10.43 4.78 -2.07
N GLY A 87 9.45 3.89 -1.96
CA GLY A 87 9.52 2.72 -1.09
C GLY A 87 10.63 1.73 -1.48
N LEU A 88 10.81 1.48 -2.78
CA LEU A 88 11.88 0.60 -3.29
C LEU A 88 13.28 1.18 -3.02
N ASP A 89 13.46 2.49 -3.21
CA ASP A 89 14.71 3.17 -2.92
C ASP A 89 15.01 3.18 -1.41
N TRP A 90 14.01 3.54 -0.59
CA TRP A 90 14.13 3.48 0.87
C TRP A 90 14.51 2.08 1.37
N ALA A 91 13.90 1.04 0.83
CA ALA A 91 14.24 -0.34 1.19
C ALA A 91 15.66 -0.71 0.77
N ALA A 92 16.10 -0.32 -0.43
CA ALA A 92 17.46 -0.57 -0.89
C ALA A 92 18.51 0.08 0.02
N ASP A 93 18.24 1.28 0.54
CA ASP A 93 19.17 2.05 1.36
C ASP A 93 19.17 1.60 2.84
N HIS A 94 18.02 1.25 3.38
CA HIS A 94 17.84 0.98 4.81
C HIS A 94 17.67 -0.50 5.15
N ARG A 95 17.41 -1.35 4.16
CA ARG A 95 17.17 -2.81 4.28
C ARG A 95 17.87 -3.56 3.15
N PRO A 96 19.20 -3.54 3.06
CA PRO A 96 19.97 -4.02 1.89
C PRO A 96 19.73 -5.50 1.59
N ASN A 97 19.27 -6.28 2.56
CA ASN A 97 18.94 -7.70 2.38
C ASN A 97 17.50 -7.93 1.91
N ALA A 98 16.66 -6.90 1.86
CA ALA A 98 15.28 -7.05 1.41
C ALA A 98 15.24 -7.26 -0.12
N GLN A 99 14.69 -8.39 -0.53
CA GLN A 99 14.46 -8.68 -1.94
C GLN A 99 13.14 -8.11 -2.45
N TRP A 100 12.19 -7.89 -1.55
CA TRP A 100 10.82 -7.47 -1.82
C TRP A 100 10.39 -6.38 -0.86
N ILE A 101 9.48 -5.52 -1.33
CA ILE A 101 8.71 -4.63 -0.46
C ILE A 101 7.21 -4.88 -0.66
N LEU A 102 6.43 -4.66 0.39
CA LEU A 102 4.97 -4.50 0.28
C LEU A 102 4.66 -3.04 -0.05
N SER A 103 3.75 -2.80 -0.98
CA SER A 103 3.06 -1.52 -1.09
C SER A 103 1.58 -1.67 -0.74
N ALA A 104 1.01 -0.67 -0.10
CA ALA A 104 -0.42 -0.60 0.18
C ALA A 104 -0.90 0.86 0.25
N PRO A 105 -2.12 1.18 -0.22
CA PRO A 105 -2.71 2.50 -0.05
C PRO A 105 -3.04 2.80 1.42
N GLY A 106 -2.83 4.04 1.85
CA GLY A 106 -3.13 4.50 3.22
C GLY A 106 -4.63 4.76 3.47
N ASP A 107 -5.49 4.47 2.51
CA ASP A 107 -6.94 4.67 2.54
C ASP A 107 -7.76 3.37 2.39
N CYS A 108 -7.10 2.21 2.56
CA CYS A 108 -7.74 0.88 2.59
C CYS A 108 -7.76 0.33 4.03
N PRO A 109 -8.77 0.66 4.84
CA PRO A 109 -8.78 0.37 6.29
C PRO A 109 -8.97 -1.11 6.65
N PHE A 110 -9.35 -1.95 5.69
CA PHE A 110 -9.77 -3.34 5.92
C PHE A 110 -8.77 -4.37 5.36
N LEU A 111 -7.51 -3.97 5.10
CA LEU A 111 -6.48 -4.86 4.55
C LEU A 111 -6.42 -6.19 5.33
N PRO A 112 -6.27 -7.35 4.65
CA PRO A 112 -6.31 -8.64 5.31
C PRO A 112 -5.07 -8.88 6.19
N HIS A 113 -5.24 -9.64 7.27
CA HIS A 113 -4.16 -10.00 8.20
C HIS A 113 -3.20 -11.05 7.64
N ASP A 114 -3.53 -11.68 6.52
CA ASP A 114 -2.74 -12.68 5.81
C ASP A 114 -2.16 -12.16 4.48
N LEU A 115 -2.16 -10.82 4.28
CA LEU A 115 -1.80 -10.19 3.01
C LEU A 115 -0.39 -10.59 2.55
N VAL A 116 0.61 -10.35 3.39
CA VAL A 116 2.01 -10.55 3.02
C VAL A 116 2.33 -12.04 2.79
N VAL A 117 1.81 -12.92 3.65
CA VAL A 117 2.10 -14.35 3.54
C VAL A 117 1.52 -14.92 2.25
N ARG A 118 0.27 -14.59 1.91
CA ARG A 118 -0.37 -15.10 0.68
C ARG A 118 0.26 -14.54 -0.59
N LEU A 119 0.61 -13.24 -0.60
CA LEU A 119 1.33 -12.65 -1.73
C LEU A 119 2.70 -13.31 -1.94
N ARG A 120 3.45 -13.61 -0.85
CA ARG A 120 4.74 -14.27 -0.93
C ARG A 120 4.65 -15.72 -1.42
N GLU A 121 3.64 -16.45 -0.95
CA GLU A 121 3.40 -17.84 -1.39
C GLU A 121 3.12 -17.87 -2.90
N ALA A 122 2.31 -16.95 -3.40
CA ALA A 122 2.00 -16.88 -4.82
C ALA A 122 3.22 -16.49 -5.69
N LEU A 123 4.08 -15.57 -5.21
CA LEU A 123 5.35 -15.27 -5.89
C LEU A 123 6.18 -16.53 -6.12
N SER A 124 6.28 -17.38 -5.09
CA SER A 124 7.06 -18.62 -5.16
C SER A 124 6.41 -19.68 -6.04
N ALA A 125 5.09 -19.84 -5.94
CA ALA A 125 4.34 -20.86 -6.68
C ALA A 125 4.30 -20.58 -8.19
N GLU A 126 4.25 -19.30 -8.59
CA GLU A 126 4.13 -18.89 -9.99
C GLU A 126 5.46 -18.42 -10.58
N GLU A 127 6.57 -18.48 -9.81
CA GLU A 127 7.86 -17.89 -10.18
C GLU A 127 7.73 -16.44 -10.69
N ALA A 128 6.83 -15.67 -10.06
CA ALA A 128 6.45 -14.34 -10.51
C ALA A 128 7.45 -13.28 -10.03
N GLU A 129 7.48 -12.15 -10.73
CA GLU A 129 8.33 -11.00 -10.40
C GLU A 129 7.60 -9.96 -9.57
N LEU A 130 6.27 -10.03 -9.56
CA LEU A 130 5.36 -9.19 -8.79
C LEU A 130 4.20 -10.06 -8.30
N ALA A 131 3.62 -9.70 -7.15
CA ALA A 131 2.35 -10.26 -6.71
C ALA A 131 1.40 -9.13 -6.34
N VAL A 132 0.15 -9.23 -6.77
CA VAL A 132 -0.87 -8.21 -6.54
C VAL A 132 -2.15 -8.82 -5.97
N ALA A 133 -2.84 -8.03 -5.16
CA ALA A 133 -4.11 -8.43 -4.59
C ALA A 133 -5.27 -8.26 -5.59
N ALA A 134 -6.32 -9.06 -5.40
CA ALA A 134 -7.59 -8.94 -6.11
C ALA A 134 -8.77 -9.20 -5.18
N SER A 135 -9.93 -8.63 -5.49
CA SER A 135 -11.23 -8.95 -4.89
C SER A 135 -12.34 -8.69 -5.90
N LYS A 136 -13.48 -9.36 -5.78
CA LYS A 136 -14.63 -9.18 -6.67
C LYS A 136 -14.30 -9.21 -8.17
N GLY A 137 -13.32 -10.03 -8.56
CA GLY A 137 -12.88 -10.11 -9.95
C GLY A 137 -12.04 -8.93 -10.43
N ARG A 138 -11.64 -8.01 -9.55
CA ARG A 138 -10.83 -6.83 -9.87
C ARG A 138 -9.45 -6.92 -9.20
N SER A 139 -8.40 -6.62 -9.97
CA SER A 139 -7.04 -6.46 -9.44
C SER A 139 -6.88 -5.11 -8.73
N HIS A 140 -6.07 -5.12 -7.66
CA HIS A 140 -5.67 -3.94 -6.88
C HIS A 140 -4.14 -3.78 -6.94
N PRO A 141 -3.57 -3.39 -8.08
CA PRO A 141 -2.12 -3.50 -8.32
C PRO A 141 -1.26 -2.63 -7.41
N VAL A 142 -1.84 -1.63 -6.73
CA VAL A 142 -1.15 -0.86 -5.69
C VAL A 142 -0.95 -1.65 -4.39
N VAL A 143 -1.75 -2.70 -4.17
CA VAL A 143 -1.59 -3.63 -3.05
C VAL A 143 -0.83 -4.85 -3.53
N GLY A 144 0.48 -4.89 -3.26
CA GLY A 144 1.28 -5.97 -3.79
C GLY A 144 2.72 -6.01 -3.30
N LEU A 145 3.40 -7.10 -3.65
CA LEU A 145 4.84 -7.28 -3.43
C LEU A 145 5.62 -6.94 -4.69
N TRP A 146 6.65 -6.12 -4.51
CA TRP A 146 7.50 -5.57 -5.57
C TRP A 146 8.94 -5.96 -5.34
N LYS A 147 9.59 -6.50 -6.35
CA LYS A 147 11.02 -6.85 -6.27
C LYS A 147 11.87 -5.59 -6.21
N VAL A 148 12.73 -5.45 -5.20
CA VAL A 148 13.58 -4.26 -5.00
C VAL A 148 14.48 -3.99 -6.20
N ALA A 149 14.92 -5.04 -6.90
CA ALA A 149 15.72 -4.91 -8.13
C ALA A 149 15.00 -4.17 -9.27
N LEU A 150 13.66 -4.04 -9.22
CA LEU A 150 12.88 -3.31 -10.23
C LEU A 150 12.90 -1.78 -10.06
N ARG A 151 13.53 -1.24 -8.99
CA ARG A 151 13.63 0.22 -8.76
C ARG A 151 14.24 0.99 -9.93
N GLY A 152 15.33 0.50 -10.48
CA GLY A 152 16.01 1.14 -11.64
C GLY A 152 15.14 1.13 -12.91
N PRO A 153 14.60 -0.02 -13.35
CA PRO A 153 13.63 -0.08 -14.42
C PRO A 153 12.40 0.81 -14.21
N LEU A 154 11.81 0.84 -12.98
CA LEU A 154 10.66 1.69 -12.67
C LEU A 154 10.99 3.18 -12.78
N ARG A 155 12.15 3.60 -12.25
CA ARG A 155 12.63 4.98 -12.39
C ARG A 155 12.75 5.40 -13.86
N ARG A 156 13.35 4.55 -14.71
CA ARG A 156 13.42 4.83 -16.15
C ARG A 156 12.04 4.96 -16.80
N ALA A 157 11.13 4.07 -16.48
CA ALA A 157 9.78 4.12 -17.02
C ALA A 157 9.03 5.40 -16.60
N LEU A 158 9.18 5.85 -15.35
CA LEU A 158 8.58 7.08 -14.88
C LEU A 158 9.20 8.32 -15.55
N VAL A 159 10.53 8.42 -15.56
CA VAL A 159 11.25 9.62 -15.95
C VAL A 159 11.37 9.76 -17.48
N LEU A 160 11.72 8.67 -18.17
CA LEU A 160 12.02 8.73 -19.60
C LEU A 160 10.82 8.38 -20.48
N GLU A 161 9.96 7.46 -20.03
CA GLU A 161 8.80 7.02 -20.82
C GLU A 161 7.51 7.73 -20.40
N GLY A 162 7.51 8.50 -19.33
CA GLY A 162 6.32 9.19 -18.83
C GLY A 162 5.21 8.25 -18.34
N LEU A 163 5.57 7.02 -17.92
CA LEU A 163 4.59 6.02 -17.47
C LEU A 163 3.86 6.51 -16.21
N ARG A 164 2.53 6.26 -16.15
CA ARG A 164 1.69 6.69 -15.01
C ARG A 164 0.81 5.58 -14.45
N LYS A 165 0.33 4.69 -15.32
CA LYS A 165 -0.62 3.64 -14.93
C LYS A 165 0.11 2.44 -14.34
N VAL A 166 -0.33 1.99 -13.16
CA VAL A 166 0.27 0.82 -12.48
C VAL A 166 0.12 -0.43 -13.32
N GLU A 167 -1.05 -0.63 -13.92
CA GLU A 167 -1.35 -1.78 -14.75
C GLU A 167 -0.43 -1.85 -15.99
N SER A 168 -0.10 -0.69 -16.58
CA SER A 168 0.83 -0.62 -17.71
C SER A 168 2.27 -0.96 -17.33
N TRP A 169 2.63 -0.75 -16.07
CA TRP A 169 3.91 -1.16 -15.52
C TRP A 169 3.93 -2.65 -15.18
N THR A 170 2.96 -3.10 -14.38
CA THR A 170 2.89 -4.51 -13.95
C THR A 170 2.73 -5.46 -15.12
N GLY A 171 2.03 -5.06 -16.18
CA GLY A 171 1.89 -5.86 -17.41
C GLY A 171 3.18 -6.14 -18.20
N ARG A 172 4.33 -5.57 -17.77
CA ARG A 172 5.65 -5.86 -18.34
C ARG A 172 6.32 -7.09 -17.71
N TYR A 173 5.74 -7.62 -16.64
CA TYR A 173 6.31 -8.65 -15.78
C TYR A 173 5.35 -9.80 -15.59
N ARG A 174 5.87 -10.93 -15.12
CA ARG A 174 5.04 -12.04 -14.67
C ARG A 174 4.48 -11.68 -13.29
N VAL A 175 3.16 -11.56 -13.21
CA VAL A 175 2.43 -11.11 -12.03
C VAL A 175 1.56 -12.23 -11.50
N ALA A 176 1.80 -12.66 -10.26
CA ALA A 176 0.88 -13.49 -9.52
C ALA A 176 -0.30 -12.64 -8.99
N THR A 177 -1.52 -13.09 -9.20
CA THR A 177 -2.72 -12.38 -8.74
C THR A 177 -3.50 -13.23 -7.76
N ILE A 178 -3.63 -12.76 -6.51
CA ILE A 178 -4.27 -13.47 -5.44
C ILE A 178 -5.60 -12.81 -5.07
N SER A 179 -6.68 -13.60 -5.10
CA SER A 179 -8.02 -13.13 -4.77
C SER A 179 -8.37 -13.36 -3.30
N TRP A 180 -8.92 -12.35 -2.66
CA TRP A 180 -9.53 -12.46 -1.33
C TRP A 180 -11.05 -12.45 -1.41
N PRO A 181 -11.73 -13.18 -0.51
CA PRO A 181 -13.18 -13.12 -0.37
C PRO A 181 -13.62 -11.72 0.05
N ALA A 182 -14.78 -11.29 -0.42
CA ALA A 182 -15.33 -9.96 -0.20
C ALA A 182 -16.85 -9.96 0.06
N GLU A 183 -17.37 -11.06 0.66
CA GLU A 183 -18.82 -11.25 0.89
C GLU A 183 -19.36 -10.30 1.97
N ARG A 184 -18.59 -10.05 3.03
CA ARG A 184 -18.98 -9.16 4.13
C ARG A 184 -18.37 -7.77 3.98
N VAL A 185 -17.03 -7.72 3.85
CA VAL A 185 -16.25 -6.51 3.70
C VAL A 185 -15.26 -6.75 2.58
N ASP A 186 -15.19 -5.85 1.61
CA ASP A 186 -14.13 -5.88 0.63
C ASP A 186 -12.82 -5.45 1.31
N PRO A 187 -11.81 -6.33 1.43
CA PRO A 187 -10.58 -5.99 2.13
C PRO A 187 -9.78 -4.88 1.46
N PHE A 188 -10.08 -4.58 0.19
CA PHE A 188 -9.45 -3.51 -0.58
C PHE A 188 -10.40 -2.33 -0.83
N PHE A 189 -11.45 -2.21 -0.01
CA PHE A 189 -12.32 -1.04 0.00
C PHE A 189 -11.50 0.23 0.26
N ASN A 190 -11.68 1.21 -0.62
CA ASN A 190 -10.94 2.47 -0.59
C ASN A 190 -11.91 3.63 -0.28
N ALA A 191 -11.71 4.31 0.85
CA ALA A 191 -12.55 5.43 1.28
C ALA A 191 -12.17 6.73 0.55
N ASN A 192 -12.80 7.00 -0.60
CA ASN A 192 -12.48 8.14 -1.49
C ASN A 192 -13.42 9.34 -1.35
N THR A 193 -14.65 9.11 -0.90
CA THR A 193 -15.72 10.11 -0.80
C THR A 193 -16.28 10.16 0.63
N VAL A 194 -17.17 11.13 0.89
CA VAL A 194 -17.88 11.19 2.18
C VAL A 194 -18.80 9.98 2.35
N GLU A 195 -19.43 9.54 1.26
CA GLU A 195 -20.28 8.34 1.24
C GLU A 195 -19.46 7.08 1.56
N ASP A 196 -18.24 6.97 1.02
CA ASP A 196 -17.32 5.88 1.36
C ASP A 196 -16.93 5.89 2.85
N LEU A 197 -16.79 7.07 3.48
CA LEU A 197 -16.53 7.17 4.92
C LEU A 197 -17.70 6.66 5.75
N ILE A 198 -18.92 7.02 5.38
CA ILE A 198 -20.15 6.53 6.05
C ILE A 198 -20.23 5.00 5.92
N GLU A 199 -19.96 4.48 4.73
CA GLU A 199 -19.93 3.03 4.51
C GLU A 199 -18.80 2.37 5.29
N ALA A 200 -17.59 2.99 5.33
CA ALA A 200 -16.48 2.48 6.12
C ALA A 200 -16.78 2.43 7.64
N GLU A 201 -17.52 3.42 8.18
CA GLU A 201 -18.01 3.39 9.57
C GLU A 201 -18.94 2.18 9.80
N ARG A 202 -19.90 1.96 8.89
CA ARG A 202 -20.81 0.82 8.96
C ARG A 202 -20.06 -0.51 8.91
N LEU A 203 -19.08 -0.64 7.99
CA LEU A 203 -18.28 -1.85 7.83
C LEU A 203 -17.36 -2.09 9.04
N ALA A 204 -16.79 -1.03 9.61
CA ALA A 204 -15.93 -1.13 10.80
C ALA A 204 -16.72 -1.66 12.02
N ALA A 205 -17.99 -1.29 12.14
CA ALA A 205 -18.87 -1.81 13.20
C ALA A 205 -19.16 -3.32 13.04
N LEU A 206 -19.09 -3.87 11.83
CA LEU A 206 -19.28 -5.31 11.57
C LEU A 206 -18.04 -6.15 11.89
N GLU A 207 -16.84 -5.55 11.88
CA GLU A 207 -15.60 -6.26 12.22
C GLU A 207 -15.40 -6.40 13.74
N GLY A 208 -16.08 -5.57 14.55
CA GLY A 208 -15.84 -5.50 15.99
C GLY A 208 -14.61 -4.63 16.34
N PRO A 209 -14.34 -4.45 17.65
CA PRO A 209 -13.14 -3.74 18.08
C PRO A 209 -11.89 -4.52 17.67
N ALA A 210 -10.90 -3.80 17.14
CA ALA A 210 -9.60 -4.32 16.74
C ALA A 210 -8.73 -4.63 17.94
#